data_55dcbd1cfa15c60b5e95edca83aaa733
#
_entry.id   55dcbd1cfa15c60b5e95edca83aaa733
#
_cell.length_a   1.000
_cell.length_b   1.000
_cell.length_c   1.000
_cell.angle_alpha   90.00
_cell.angle_beta   90.00
_cell.angle_gamma   90.00
#
_symmetry.space_group_name_H-M   'P 1'
#
loop_
_entity.id
_entity.type
_entity.pdbx_description
1 polymer ?
#
loop_
_entity_poly.entity_id
_entity_poly.type
_entity_poly.pdbx_seq_one_letter_code
_entity_poly.pdbx_strand_id
1 'polypeptide(L)'
;QRVSVREQAAIIVERLRRVGTTTFRALIQDCDTTLVIVGRFLALLELYREQAVLFEQISPLGDLTIRWVGQNEGDIDVTDEFDVERDVDSEPGEVNV
;
A
#
# COMPACT_ATOMS: atom_id res chain seq x y z
N GLN A 1 -8.92 -15.64 2.45
CA GLN A 1 -8.58 -14.40 3.14
C GLN A 1 -8.59 -13.23 2.16
N ARG A 2 -9.15 -12.14 2.58
CA ARG A 2 -9.28 -10.94 1.74
C ARG A 2 -8.69 -9.73 2.46
N VAL A 3 -7.94 -8.93 1.71
CA VAL A 3 -7.38 -7.68 2.21
C VAL A 3 -7.95 -6.53 1.38
N SER A 4 -8.59 -5.59 2.06
CA SER A 4 -9.17 -4.42 1.41
C SER A 4 -8.09 -3.37 1.16
N VAL A 5 -7.89 -3.03 -0.10
CA VAL A 5 -6.94 -1.97 -0.49
C VAL A 5 -7.37 -0.63 0.09
N ARG A 6 -8.68 -0.37 0.13
CA ARG A 6 -9.20 0.87 0.73
C ARG A 6 -8.84 0.97 2.21
N GLU A 7 -8.99 -0.10 2.96
CA GLU A 7 -8.62 -0.10 4.38
C GLU A 7 -7.11 0.11 4.56
N GLN A 8 -6.31 -0.54 3.73
CA GLN A 8 -4.86 -0.35 3.79
C GLN A 8 -4.49 1.09 3.44
N ALA A 9 -5.15 1.68 2.45
CA ALA A 9 -4.93 3.08 2.10
C ALA A 9 -5.26 4.00 3.27
N ALA A 10 -6.36 3.75 3.98
CA ALA A 10 -6.73 4.57 5.13
C ALA A 10 -5.66 4.53 6.22
N ILE A 11 -5.09 3.36 6.48
CA ILE A 11 -4.00 3.20 7.44
C ILE A 11 -2.78 4.01 7.01
N ILE A 12 -2.41 3.90 5.75
CA ILE A 12 -1.25 4.60 5.19
C ILE A 12 -1.45 6.11 5.24
N VAL A 13 -2.62 6.59 4.83
CA VAL A 13 -2.94 8.02 4.83
C VAL A 13 -2.80 8.59 6.24
N GLU A 14 -3.37 7.91 7.23
CA GLU A 14 -3.30 8.37 8.61
C GLU A 14 -1.84 8.50 9.07
N ARG A 15 -1.01 7.50 8.77
CA ARG A 15 0.40 7.52 9.15
C ARG A 15 1.18 8.61 8.42
N LEU A 16 0.99 8.73 7.10
CA LEU A 16 1.72 9.70 6.30
C LEU A 16 1.33 11.13 6.63
N ARG A 17 0.05 11.38 6.92
CA ARG A 17 -0.38 12.71 7.36
C ARG A 17 0.31 13.12 8.67
N ARG A 18 0.61 12.14 9.51
CA ARG A 18 1.25 12.40 10.79
C ARG A 18 2.76 12.61 10.66
N VAL A 19 3.43 11.80 9.84
CA VAL A 19 4.90 11.83 9.77
C VAL A 19 5.46 12.54 8.55
N GLY A 20 4.66 12.70 7.50
CA GLY A 20 5.06 13.36 6.27
C GLY A 20 5.83 12.49 5.30
N THR A 21 6.86 11.84 5.75
CA THR A 21 7.75 11.02 4.93
C THR A 21 8.14 9.77 5.70
N THR A 22 8.17 8.64 5.01
CA THR A 22 8.58 7.38 5.61
C THR A 22 9.12 6.45 4.53
N THR A 23 9.56 5.26 4.91
CA THR A 23 10.00 4.25 3.97
C THR A 23 8.92 3.18 3.81
N PHE A 24 8.95 2.48 2.68
CA PHE A 24 8.05 1.35 2.49
C PHE A 24 8.28 0.30 3.58
N ARG A 25 9.55 0.07 3.93
CA ARG A 25 9.89 -0.88 4.99
C ARG A 25 9.18 -0.53 6.31
N ALA A 26 9.19 0.75 6.68
CA ALA A 26 8.50 1.19 7.89
C ALA A 26 6.99 1.00 7.79
N LEU A 27 6.44 1.23 6.60
CA LEU A 27 5.00 1.10 6.39
C LEU A 27 4.50 -0.34 6.44
N ILE A 28 5.36 -1.32 6.29
CA ILE A 28 4.94 -2.73 6.30
C ILE A 28 5.38 -3.49 7.55
N GLN A 29 6.03 -2.84 8.51
CA GLN A 29 6.54 -3.52 9.70
C GLN A 29 5.46 -4.22 10.52
N ASP A 30 4.26 -3.70 10.54
CA ASP A 30 3.14 -4.28 11.29
C ASP A 30 2.31 -5.25 10.45
N CYS A 31 2.73 -5.57 9.24
CA CYS A 31 2.02 -6.52 8.40
C CYS A 31 2.34 -7.93 8.83
N ASP A 32 1.30 -8.72 9.11
CA ASP A 32 1.45 -10.10 9.57
C ASP A 32 1.69 -11.09 8.44
N THR A 33 1.25 -10.75 7.24
CA THR A 33 1.30 -11.68 6.11
C THR A 33 1.75 -10.96 4.85
N THR A 34 2.25 -11.73 3.89
CA THR A 34 2.60 -11.20 2.57
C THR A 34 1.38 -10.60 1.88
N LEU A 35 0.21 -11.16 2.10
CA LEU A 35 -1.02 -10.65 1.49
C LEU A 35 -1.29 -9.21 1.93
N VAL A 36 -1.10 -8.88 3.20
CA VAL A 36 -1.27 -7.52 3.71
C VAL A 36 -0.21 -6.60 3.11
N ILE A 37 1.03 -7.07 2.98
CA ILE A 37 2.10 -6.30 2.35
C ILE A 37 1.71 -5.93 0.91
N VAL A 38 1.22 -6.90 0.14
CA VAL A 38 0.77 -6.66 -1.23
C VAL A 38 -0.38 -5.67 -1.24
N GLY A 39 -1.32 -5.80 -0.32
CA GLY A 39 -2.43 -4.87 -0.18
C GLY A 39 -1.97 -3.45 0.07
N ARG A 40 -0.97 -3.26 0.94
CA ARG A 40 -0.39 -1.92 1.20
C ARG A 40 0.35 -1.38 0.00
N PHE A 41 1.05 -2.23 -0.73
CA PHE A 41 1.71 -1.80 -1.95
C PHE A 41 0.70 -1.30 -2.98
N LEU A 42 -0.38 -2.06 -3.19
CA LEU A 42 -1.45 -1.64 -4.10
C LEU A 42 -2.11 -0.35 -3.64
N ALA A 43 -2.31 -0.19 -2.33
CA ALA A 43 -2.86 1.04 -1.78
C ALA A 43 -1.95 2.23 -2.08
N LEU A 44 -0.64 2.06 -1.97
CA LEU A 44 0.32 3.11 -2.32
C LEU A 44 0.25 3.49 -3.79
N LEU A 45 0.09 2.51 -4.68
CA LEU A 45 -0.07 2.80 -6.10
C LEU A 45 -1.33 3.59 -6.37
N GLU A 46 -2.43 3.28 -5.67
CA GLU A 46 -3.66 4.06 -5.80
C GLU A 46 -3.51 5.47 -5.26
N LEU A 47 -2.81 5.63 -4.13
CA LEU A 47 -2.53 6.95 -3.58
C LEU A 47 -1.63 7.77 -4.50
N TYR A 48 -0.68 7.12 -5.16
CA TYR A 48 0.15 7.77 -6.16
C TYR A 48 -0.69 8.23 -7.36
N ARG A 49 -1.59 7.38 -7.82
CA ARG A 49 -2.50 7.72 -8.89
C ARG A 49 -3.36 8.93 -8.55
N GLU A 50 -3.78 9.04 -7.28
CA GLU A 50 -4.56 10.18 -6.78
C GLU A 50 -3.68 11.38 -6.44
N GLN A 51 -2.39 11.31 -6.74
CA GLN A 51 -1.43 12.39 -6.51
C GLN A 51 -1.30 12.77 -5.03
N ALA A 52 -1.50 11.80 -4.14
CA ALA A 52 -1.38 12.03 -2.70
C ALA A 52 0.01 11.71 -2.17
N VAL A 53 0.79 10.92 -2.89
CA VAL A 53 2.14 10.53 -2.48
C VAL A 53 3.10 10.63 -3.63
N LEU A 54 4.39 10.80 -3.30
CA LEU A 54 5.50 10.67 -4.23
C LEU A 54 6.41 9.56 -3.76
N PHE A 55 7.04 8.88 -4.70
CA PHE A 55 8.04 7.85 -4.43
C PHE A 55 9.41 8.38 -4.76
N GLU A 56 10.36 8.16 -3.89
CA GLU A 56 11.75 8.55 -4.11
C GLU A 56 12.66 7.38 -3.76
N GLN A 57 13.65 7.13 -4.60
CA GLN A 57 14.67 6.12 -4.34
C GLN A 57 16.01 6.73 -4.69
N ILE A 58 16.81 7.01 -3.67
CA ILE A 58 18.05 7.75 -3.83
C ILE A 58 19.11 6.92 -4.57
N SER A 59 19.13 5.62 -4.30
CA SER A 59 20.06 4.72 -4.97
C SER A 59 19.33 3.49 -5.46
N PRO A 60 19.80 2.88 -6.57
CA PRO A 60 19.22 1.62 -7.02
C PRO A 60 19.27 0.57 -5.91
N LEU A 61 18.21 -0.19 -5.75
CA LEU A 61 18.07 -1.23 -4.72
C LEU A 61 18.06 -0.68 -3.29
N GLY A 62 18.04 0.64 -3.12
CA GLY A 62 17.88 1.25 -1.80
C GLY A 62 16.42 1.26 -1.35
N ASP A 63 16.20 1.74 -0.12
CA ASP A 63 14.86 1.84 0.42
C ASP A 63 13.99 2.78 -0.41
N LEU A 64 12.76 2.38 -0.62
CA LEU A 64 11.76 3.24 -1.25
C LEU A 64 11.22 4.22 -0.21
N THR A 65 11.36 5.51 -0.49
CA THR A 65 10.85 6.57 0.36
C THR A 65 9.52 7.05 -0.18
N ILE A 66 8.55 7.22 0.71
CA ILE A 66 7.22 7.69 0.37
C ILE A 66 6.98 9.02 1.07
N ARG A 67 6.63 10.04 0.30
CA ARG A 67 6.34 11.35 0.83
C ARG A 67 4.90 11.74 0.60
N TRP A 68 4.26 12.24 1.64
CA TRP A 68 2.89 12.73 1.56
C TRP A 68 2.87 14.11 0.89
N VAL A 69 2.09 14.25 -0.15
CA VAL A 69 1.90 15.53 -0.85
C VAL A 69 0.42 15.85 -1.04
N GLY A 70 -0.45 15.05 -0.45
CA GLY A 70 -1.89 15.27 -0.50
C GLY A 70 -2.36 16.27 0.54
N GLN A 71 -3.67 16.39 0.65
CA GLN A 71 -4.29 17.24 1.64
C GLN A 71 -4.20 16.61 3.03
N ASN A 72 -4.21 17.45 4.07
CA ASN A 72 -4.08 16.98 5.45
C ASN A 72 -5.41 16.51 6.03
N GLU A 73 -6.50 16.76 5.36
CA GLU A 73 -7.85 16.38 5.82
C GLU A 73 -8.66 15.86 4.65
N GLY A 74 -9.73 15.15 4.97
CA GLY A 74 -10.65 14.64 3.99
C GLY A 74 -10.29 13.25 3.50
N ASP A 75 -11.22 12.66 2.78
CA ASP A 75 -11.06 11.32 2.24
C ASP A 75 -10.31 11.35 0.92
N ILE A 76 -9.55 10.31 0.68
CA ILE A 76 -8.92 10.06 -0.61
C ILE A 76 -9.76 9.00 -1.31
N ASP A 77 -10.08 9.23 -2.57
CA ASP A 77 -10.90 8.31 -3.35
C ASP A 77 -10.07 7.11 -3.81
N VAL A 78 -10.10 6.06 -3.00
CA VAL A 78 -9.42 4.81 -3.30
C VAL A 78 -10.46 3.72 -3.50
N THR A 79 -10.41 3.06 -4.64
CA THR A 79 -11.34 2.00 -4.97
C THR A 79 -10.89 0.66 -4.40
N ASP A 80 -11.85 -0.23 -4.14
CA ASP A 80 -11.59 -1.62 -3.78
C ASP A 80 -11.53 -2.54 -5.01
N GLU A 81 -11.44 -1.98 -6.21
CA GLU A 81 -11.42 -2.74 -7.46
C GLU A 81 -10.31 -3.78 -7.49
N PHE A 82 -9.18 -3.46 -6.89
CA PHE A 82 -8.01 -4.34 -6.90
C PHE A 82 -7.73 -4.97 -5.55
N ASP A 83 -8.76 -5.26 -4.78
CA ASP A 83 -8.59 -5.94 -3.51
C ASP A 83 -7.79 -7.21 -3.66
N VAL A 84 -6.91 -7.45 -2.71
CA VAL A 84 -6.10 -8.65 -2.70
C VAL A 84 -6.88 -9.75 -2.02
N GLU A 85 -7.03 -10.86 -2.72
CA GLU A 85 -7.76 -12.01 -2.20
C GLU A 85 -6.96 -13.27 -2.44
N ARG A 86 -6.81 -14.05 -1.38
CA ARG A 86 -6.21 -15.37 -1.48
C ARG A 86 -7.31 -16.41 -1.34
N ASP A 87 -7.52 -17.14 -2.41
CA ASP A 87 -8.42 -18.28 -2.40
C ASP A 87 -7.73 -19.42 -1.66
N VAL A 88 -8.37 -19.94 -0.63
CA VAL A 88 -7.81 -21.06 0.14
C VAL A 88 -7.66 -22.33 -0.68
N ASP A 89 -8.42 -22.44 -1.76
CA ASP A 89 -8.35 -23.58 -2.67
C ASP A 89 -7.29 -23.41 -3.75
N SER A 90 -6.64 -22.25 -3.82
CA SER A 90 -5.59 -21.98 -4.79
C SER A 90 -4.23 -22.09 -4.12
N GLU A 91 -3.51 -23.14 -4.45
CA GLU A 91 -2.14 -23.29 -3.97
C GLU A 91 -1.21 -22.47 -4.85
N PRO A 92 -0.14 -21.90 -4.27
CA PRO A 92 0.81 -21.13 -5.08
C PRO A 92 1.43 -21.90 -6.23
N GLY A 93 1.47 -23.22 -6.12
CA GLY A 93 1.99 -24.08 -7.18
C GLY A 93 0.97 -24.48 -8.22
N GLU A 94 -0.28 -24.15 -8.04
CA GLU A 94 -1.34 -24.47 -8.97
C GLU A 94 -1.52 -23.37 -9.99
N VAL A 95 -0.49 -23.15 -10.75
CA VAL A 95 -0.62 -22.22 -11.85
C VAL A 95 -1.28 -22.99 -12.99
N ASN A 96 -2.53 -22.73 -13.19
CA ASN A 96 -3.21 -23.22 -14.37
C ASN A 96 -2.79 -22.37 -15.54
N VAL A 97 -1.89 -22.90 -16.24
CA VAL A 97 -1.45 -22.27 -17.48
C VAL A 97 -2.26 -22.81 -18.63
#